data_53c914515bbf73b8d121f3e560d79ee5
#
_entry.id   53c914515bbf73b8d121f3e560d79ee5
#
_cell.length_a   1.000
_cell.length_b   1.000
_cell.length_c   1.000
_cell.angle_alpha   90.00
_cell.angle_beta   90.00
_cell.angle_gamma   90.00
#
_symmetry.space_group_name_H-M   'P 1'
#
loop_
_entity.id
_entity.type
_entity.pdbx_description
1 polymer ?
#
loop_
_entity_poly.entity_id
_entity_poly.type
_entity_poly.pdbx_seq_one_letter_code
_entity_poly.pdbx_strand_id
1 'polypeptide(L)'
;MTTKKITIEPVTRVEGHGKVTILLDEEGAVSQARLHIVEFRGFERFIQGRPYWEVPVLVQRLCGICPVSHHLAAAKAMDGIVGVDQLTPPAEKLRRLMHYGQTFQSHALHFFHLVSPDLLFGFDADPLERNVIGVARKFPDLAVQGVMMRKYGQEIIKATAGKKIHGTGAIPGGMNKNLSIAERDGFLKDLDQMLAWCRSALQIAKDYTLEHLDELAGFGSFDSNHVSLVRDDGAMDLYHGNLRAIDAQGNKIFDQVDYQEYFKYIAEEVKPWSYMKFPFISELGPETGWYRVGPLARVNSCDFIDTEEAEAARKDFLSVTGGKPNNITMAYHWARMIELLHAGEKIRDLLNDSDLQGTDLVVKGERREESVGLIEAPRGTLFHHYKVDKNDQVTMANLIVSTTSNNTPMNLAVEGVARKYLSGTEITEGLLNRVEVAIRAYDPCLSCATHAMGQMPLIVELEDAVGNTLDRRVRG
;
A
#
# COMPACT_ATOMS: atom_id res chain seq x y z
N MET A 1 28.33 15.37 -25.65
CA MET A 1 27.05 15.75 -25.08
C MET A 1 27.12 15.43 -23.59
N THR A 2 27.22 16.43 -22.73
CA THR A 2 27.30 16.25 -21.27
C THR A 2 25.89 16.34 -20.69
N THR A 3 25.21 15.20 -20.59
CA THR A 3 23.92 15.11 -19.89
C THR A 3 24.15 15.36 -18.40
N LYS A 4 23.51 16.36 -17.82
CA LYS A 4 23.55 16.62 -16.38
C LYS A 4 22.60 15.67 -15.68
N LYS A 5 23.09 14.96 -14.63
CA LYS A 5 22.31 14.00 -13.84
C LYS A 5 22.13 14.53 -12.42
N ILE A 6 20.89 14.50 -11.92
CA ILE A 6 20.54 14.74 -10.54
C ILE A 6 20.14 13.40 -9.91
N THR A 7 20.56 13.15 -8.67
CA THR A 7 20.23 11.93 -7.92
C THR A 7 19.67 12.29 -6.56
N ILE A 8 18.54 11.66 -6.19
CA ILE A 8 17.99 11.67 -4.84
C ILE A 8 18.20 10.27 -4.29
N GLU A 9 19.05 10.12 -3.28
CA GLU A 9 19.40 8.83 -2.68
C GLU A 9 19.88 9.02 -1.23
N PRO A 10 19.22 8.40 -0.25
CA PRO A 10 17.95 7.66 -0.38
C PRO A 10 16.74 8.59 -0.51
N VAL A 11 15.63 8.06 -1.05
CA VAL A 11 14.31 8.68 -0.90
C VAL A 11 13.89 8.59 0.57
N THR A 12 13.51 9.71 1.17
CA THR A 12 13.26 9.80 2.62
C THR A 12 11.78 9.66 2.99
N ARG A 13 11.51 9.27 4.24
CA ARG A 13 10.16 9.10 4.80
C ARG A 13 9.26 8.16 4.00
N VAL A 14 9.85 7.09 3.48
CA VAL A 14 9.19 5.94 2.86
C VAL A 14 9.72 4.65 3.50
N GLU A 15 9.04 3.53 3.30
CA GLU A 15 9.56 2.23 3.72
C GLU A 15 10.47 1.66 2.63
N GLY A 16 11.66 1.17 3.02
CA GLY A 16 12.64 0.57 2.11
C GLY A 16 13.53 1.60 1.42
N HIS A 17 14.32 1.16 0.43
CA HIS A 17 15.31 1.98 -0.24
C HIS A 17 14.95 2.23 -1.71
N GLY A 18 14.83 3.48 -2.06
CA GLY A 18 14.60 3.95 -3.42
C GLY A 18 15.59 5.03 -3.82
N LYS A 19 15.86 5.12 -5.11
CA LYS A 19 16.71 6.11 -5.73
C LYS A 19 15.96 6.78 -6.86
N VAL A 20 15.97 8.10 -6.93
CA VAL A 20 15.47 8.83 -8.09
C VAL A 20 16.65 9.35 -8.90
N THR A 21 16.61 9.15 -10.22
CA THR A 21 17.53 9.81 -11.16
C THR A 21 16.75 10.70 -12.10
N ILE A 22 17.25 11.93 -12.29
CA ILE A 22 16.67 12.92 -13.18
C ILE A 22 17.77 13.33 -14.15
N LEU A 23 17.51 13.18 -15.44
CA LEU A 23 18.42 13.57 -16.51
C LEU A 23 17.93 14.86 -17.13
N LEU A 24 18.84 15.82 -17.29
CA LEU A 24 18.59 17.09 -17.97
C LEU A 24 19.23 17.04 -19.37
N ASP A 25 18.55 17.62 -20.34
CA ASP A 25 19.10 17.88 -21.66
C ASP A 25 20.10 19.08 -21.67
N GLU A 26 20.55 19.47 -22.85
CA GLU A 26 21.53 20.58 -23.03
C GLU A 26 20.91 21.95 -22.66
N GLU A 27 19.62 22.11 -22.82
CA GLU A 27 18.84 23.31 -22.47
C GLU A 27 18.48 23.36 -20.95
N GLY A 28 18.79 22.30 -20.18
CA GLY A 28 18.48 22.17 -18.76
C GLY A 28 17.05 21.73 -18.47
N ALA A 29 16.32 21.28 -19.50
CA ALA A 29 15.00 20.71 -19.30
C ALA A 29 15.10 19.22 -18.88
N VAL A 30 14.09 18.73 -18.12
CA VAL A 30 14.04 17.33 -17.70
C VAL A 30 13.71 16.43 -18.90
N SER A 31 14.69 15.66 -19.35
CA SER A 31 14.53 14.68 -20.42
C SER A 31 13.98 13.34 -19.90
N GLN A 32 14.33 12.96 -18.67
CA GLN A 32 13.89 11.72 -18.04
C GLN A 32 13.92 11.84 -16.51
N ALA A 33 12.94 11.26 -15.83
CA ALA A 33 13.00 11.02 -14.38
C ALA A 33 12.53 9.59 -14.08
N ARG A 34 13.24 8.88 -13.17
CA ARG A 34 12.94 7.49 -12.81
C ARG A 34 13.11 7.25 -11.32
N LEU A 35 12.14 6.56 -10.74
CA LEU A 35 12.26 5.93 -9.43
C LEU A 35 12.80 4.51 -9.60
N HIS A 36 14.00 4.26 -9.10
CA HIS A 36 14.65 2.95 -9.10
C HIS A 36 14.44 2.25 -7.77
N ILE A 37 14.04 1.00 -7.81
CA ILE A 37 14.09 0.12 -6.66
C ILE A 37 15.36 -0.69 -6.76
N VAL A 38 16.27 -0.46 -5.83
CA VAL A 38 17.68 -0.87 -5.90
C VAL A 38 18.01 -2.11 -5.05
N GLU A 39 17.04 -2.59 -4.25
CA GLU A 39 17.19 -3.80 -3.46
C GLU A 39 16.45 -4.97 -4.10
N PHE A 40 17.03 -6.16 -4.01
CA PHE A 40 16.42 -7.42 -4.43
C PHE A 40 16.30 -8.37 -3.25
N ARG A 41 15.10 -8.89 -2.99
CA ARG A 41 14.85 -9.80 -1.86
C ARG A 41 14.42 -11.21 -2.27
N GLY A 42 13.88 -11.42 -3.47
CA GLY A 42 13.64 -12.70 -4.09
C GLY A 42 12.73 -13.69 -3.32
N PHE A 43 11.71 -13.18 -2.62
CA PHE A 43 10.83 -14.02 -1.78
C PHE A 43 10.09 -15.09 -2.59
N GLU A 44 9.70 -14.83 -3.83
CA GLU A 44 9.06 -15.81 -4.69
C GLU A 44 9.94 -17.08 -4.86
N ARG A 45 11.25 -16.89 -4.95
CA ARG A 45 12.20 -18.02 -5.02
C ARG A 45 12.51 -18.62 -3.66
N PHE A 46 12.61 -17.78 -2.63
CA PHE A 46 12.90 -18.22 -1.25
C PHE A 46 11.83 -19.16 -0.68
N ILE A 47 10.57 -18.97 -1.07
CA ILE A 47 9.43 -19.77 -0.59
C ILE A 47 9.37 -21.15 -1.27
N GLN A 48 9.89 -21.29 -2.50
CA GLN A 48 9.87 -22.57 -3.22
C GLN A 48 10.63 -23.66 -2.44
N GLY A 49 10.04 -24.85 -2.38
CA GLY A 49 10.55 -25.98 -1.61
C GLY A 49 10.19 -25.94 -0.13
N ARG A 50 9.46 -24.91 0.35
CA ARG A 50 8.96 -24.86 1.72
C ARG A 50 7.59 -25.52 1.84
N PRO A 51 7.26 -26.13 2.99
CA PRO A 51 5.91 -26.59 3.25
C PRO A 51 4.90 -25.44 3.21
N TYR A 52 3.73 -25.65 2.62
CA TYR A 52 2.72 -24.58 2.44
C TYR A 52 2.31 -23.94 3.77
N TRP A 53 2.23 -24.71 4.86
CA TRP A 53 1.81 -24.15 6.17
C TRP A 53 2.82 -23.20 6.80
N GLU A 54 4.08 -23.17 6.35
CA GLU A 54 5.07 -22.19 6.78
C GLU A 54 4.92 -20.84 6.05
N VAL A 55 4.31 -20.84 4.86
CA VAL A 55 4.23 -19.67 3.98
C VAL A 55 3.61 -18.45 4.67
N PRO A 56 2.45 -18.54 5.37
CA PRO A 56 1.84 -17.40 6.03
C PRO A 56 2.75 -16.75 7.10
N VAL A 57 3.69 -17.47 7.65
CA VAL A 57 4.67 -16.97 8.62
C VAL A 57 5.90 -16.39 7.92
N LEU A 58 6.38 -17.04 6.86
CA LEU A 58 7.57 -16.62 6.13
C LEU A 58 7.38 -15.29 5.41
N VAL A 59 6.27 -15.11 4.69
CA VAL A 59 6.00 -13.92 3.87
C VAL A 59 5.83 -12.63 4.68
N GLN A 60 5.56 -12.73 5.96
CA GLN A 60 5.54 -11.55 6.83
C GLN A 60 6.88 -10.82 6.88
N ARG A 61 7.99 -11.55 6.62
CA ARG A 61 9.36 -10.99 6.59
C ARG A 61 9.60 -10.05 5.40
N LEU A 62 8.67 -9.97 4.47
CA LEU A 62 8.69 -8.98 3.41
C LEU A 62 8.65 -7.55 3.99
N CYS A 63 7.92 -7.34 5.11
CA CYS A 63 7.74 -6.00 5.67
C CYS A 63 7.61 -6.00 7.19
N GLY A 64 8.11 -4.94 7.83
CA GLY A 64 7.89 -4.67 9.26
C GLY A 64 6.69 -3.74 9.54
N ILE A 65 6.13 -3.08 8.52
CA ILE A 65 4.98 -2.16 8.66
C ILE A 65 3.66 -2.88 8.35
N CYS A 66 3.62 -3.70 7.29
CA CYS A 66 2.42 -4.41 6.84
C CYS A 66 2.54 -5.95 6.89
N PRO A 67 3.15 -6.55 7.91
CA PRO A 67 3.33 -8.00 7.98
C PRO A 67 2.00 -8.76 8.01
N VAL A 68 0.97 -8.19 8.63
CA VAL A 68 -0.38 -8.77 8.71
C VAL A 68 -1.00 -8.93 7.32
N SER A 69 -0.78 -7.96 6.41
CA SER A 69 -1.33 -8.05 5.06
C SER A 69 -0.77 -9.25 4.30
N HIS A 70 0.57 -9.45 4.33
CA HIS A 70 1.20 -10.64 3.74
C HIS A 70 0.75 -11.92 4.43
N HIS A 71 0.63 -11.90 5.77
CA HIS A 71 0.15 -13.03 6.55
C HIS A 71 -1.26 -13.47 6.13
N LEU A 72 -2.19 -12.52 6.03
CA LEU A 72 -3.58 -12.80 5.69
C LEU A 72 -3.76 -13.17 4.20
N ALA A 73 -3.06 -12.51 3.28
CA ALA A 73 -3.11 -12.88 1.87
C ALA A 73 -2.59 -14.32 1.67
N ALA A 74 -1.48 -14.67 2.30
CA ALA A 74 -0.97 -16.04 2.26
C ALA A 74 -1.87 -17.05 2.97
N ALA A 75 -2.42 -16.70 4.15
CA ALA A 75 -3.36 -17.58 4.85
C ALA A 75 -4.61 -17.84 4.00
N LYS A 76 -5.15 -16.81 3.33
CA LYS A 76 -6.28 -16.94 2.41
C LYS A 76 -5.96 -17.84 1.20
N ALA A 77 -4.74 -17.75 0.64
CA ALA A 77 -4.29 -18.69 -0.39
C ALA A 77 -4.19 -20.12 0.16
N MET A 78 -3.65 -20.26 1.37
CA MET A 78 -3.52 -21.58 2.00
C MET A 78 -4.88 -22.18 2.41
N ASP A 79 -5.91 -21.36 2.70
CA ASP A 79 -7.29 -21.84 2.88
C ASP A 79 -7.75 -22.59 1.63
N GLY A 80 -7.52 -22.00 0.44
CA GLY A 80 -7.83 -22.66 -0.83
C GLY A 80 -7.02 -23.96 -1.03
N ILE A 81 -5.74 -24.00 -0.65
CA ILE A 81 -4.91 -25.24 -0.72
C ILE A 81 -5.48 -26.34 0.18
N VAL A 82 -5.94 -26.03 1.39
CA VAL A 82 -6.60 -27.02 2.27
C VAL A 82 -8.08 -27.23 1.95
N GLY A 83 -8.58 -26.65 0.84
CA GLY A 83 -9.94 -26.86 0.34
C GLY A 83 -11.02 -26.17 1.15
N VAL A 84 -10.70 -25.08 1.80
CA VAL A 84 -11.63 -24.27 2.60
C VAL A 84 -12.04 -23.03 1.82
N ASP A 85 -13.29 -22.97 1.39
CA ASP A 85 -13.86 -21.84 0.67
C ASP A 85 -14.47 -20.80 1.63
N GLN A 86 -14.91 -21.23 2.81
CA GLN A 86 -15.47 -20.36 3.85
C GLN A 86 -14.93 -20.74 5.21
N LEU A 87 -14.47 -19.74 5.95
CA LEU A 87 -14.08 -19.89 7.35
C LEU A 87 -15.30 -19.96 8.26
N THR A 88 -15.10 -20.39 9.51
CA THR A 88 -16.13 -20.20 10.54
C THR A 88 -16.34 -18.70 10.80
N PRO A 89 -17.56 -18.28 11.20
CA PRO A 89 -17.82 -16.86 11.50
C PRO A 89 -16.84 -16.24 12.50
N PRO A 90 -16.44 -16.91 13.62
CA PRO A 90 -15.44 -16.35 14.51
C PRO A 90 -14.07 -16.17 13.88
N ALA A 91 -13.60 -17.17 13.09
CA ALA A 91 -12.29 -17.10 12.44
C ALA A 91 -12.23 -15.98 11.41
N GLU A 92 -13.28 -15.84 10.61
CA GLU A 92 -13.39 -14.74 9.64
C GLU A 92 -13.37 -13.37 10.32
N LYS A 93 -14.19 -13.16 11.36
CA LYS A 93 -14.28 -11.89 12.09
C LYS A 93 -12.97 -11.54 12.79
N LEU A 94 -12.26 -12.53 13.33
CA LEU A 94 -10.94 -12.32 13.92
C LEU A 94 -9.89 -11.91 12.85
N ARG A 95 -9.90 -12.52 11.67
CA ARG A 95 -9.04 -12.10 10.57
C ARG A 95 -9.36 -10.71 10.08
N ARG A 96 -10.65 -10.36 9.97
CA ARG A 96 -11.08 -9.01 9.61
C ARG A 96 -10.66 -7.99 10.67
N LEU A 97 -10.83 -8.30 11.97
CA LEU A 97 -10.39 -7.43 13.05
C LEU A 97 -8.86 -7.20 13.00
N MET A 98 -8.08 -8.26 12.80
CA MET A 98 -6.63 -8.17 12.61
C MET A 98 -6.28 -7.27 11.40
N HIS A 99 -6.99 -7.43 10.30
CA HIS A 99 -6.77 -6.68 9.07
C HIS A 99 -7.12 -5.20 9.21
N TYR A 100 -8.28 -4.87 9.81
CA TYR A 100 -8.64 -3.49 10.10
C TYR A 100 -7.70 -2.85 11.13
N GLY A 101 -7.22 -3.60 12.12
CA GLY A 101 -6.16 -3.14 13.03
C GLY A 101 -4.85 -2.80 12.29
N GLN A 102 -4.48 -3.62 11.28
CA GLN A 102 -3.34 -3.36 10.39
C GLN A 102 -3.56 -2.11 9.54
N THR A 103 -4.71 -1.95 8.92
CA THR A 103 -5.05 -0.78 8.10
C THR A 103 -5.03 0.49 8.94
N PHE A 104 -5.66 0.45 10.10
CA PHE A 104 -5.73 1.56 11.05
C PHE A 104 -4.33 2.03 11.48
N GLN A 105 -3.47 1.12 11.96
CA GLN A 105 -2.12 1.50 12.39
C GLN A 105 -1.25 2.00 11.25
N SER A 106 -1.41 1.43 10.03
CA SER A 106 -0.61 1.78 8.87
C SER A 106 -0.97 3.17 8.34
N HIS A 107 -2.25 3.48 8.24
CA HIS A 107 -2.71 4.80 7.80
C HIS A 107 -2.38 5.90 8.81
N ALA A 108 -2.51 5.61 10.10
CA ALA A 108 -2.07 6.52 11.15
C ALA A 108 -0.54 6.76 11.08
N LEU A 109 0.26 5.71 10.90
CA LEU A 109 1.73 5.85 10.72
C LEU A 109 2.05 6.77 9.54
N HIS A 110 1.45 6.50 8.38
CA HIS A 110 1.73 7.28 7.17
C HIS A 110 1.35 8.75 7.35
N PHE A 111 0.12 9.02 7.75
CA PHE A 111 -0.37 10.39 7.87
C PHE A 111 0.41 11.20 8.91
N PHE A 112 0.50 10.70 10.15
CA PHE A 112 1.05 11.46 11.27
C PHE A 112 2.59 11.50 11.31
N HIS A 113 3.30 10.53 10.68
CA HIS A 113 4.76 10.45 10.81
C HIS A 113 5.50 10.64 9.49
N LEU A 114 4.93 10.22 8.35
CA LEU A 114 5.61 10.30 7.07
C LEU A 114 5.23 11.56 6.28
N VAL A 115 3.96 11.95 6.31
CA VAL A 115 3.42 13.02 5.46
C VAL A 115 3.16 14.32 6.20
N SER A 116 2.75 14.27 7.47
CA SER A 116 2.43 15.46 8.24
C SER A 116 3.50 16.56 8.21
N PRO A 117 4.83 16.26 8.18
CA PRO A 117 5.80 17.33 8.05
C PRO A 117 5.65 18.16 6.78
N ASP A 118 5.33 17.53 5.65
CA ASP A 118 5.13 18.23 4.38
C ASP A 118 3.85 19.06 4.37
N LEU A 119 2.76 18.53 4.91
CA LEU A 119 1.46 19.19 4.94
C LEU A 119 1.42 20.35 5.94
N LEU A 120 2.12 20.23 7.07
CA LEU A 120 2.08 21.22 8.16
C LEU A 120 3.10 22.35 8.01
N PHE A 121 4.26 22.08 7.41
CA PHE A 121 5.34 23.07 7.25
C PHE A 121 5.46 23.58 5.82
N GLY A 122 4.88 22.87 4.84
CA GLY A 122 5.06 23.15 3.41
C GLY A 122 6.27 22.41 2.81
N PHE A 123 6.25 22.27 1.48
CA PHE A 123 7.23 21.44 0.75
C PHE A 123 8.64 22.05 0.72
N ASP A 124 8.74 23.37 0.82
CA ASP A 124 9.98 24.15 0.73
C ASP A 124 10.55 24.55 2.11
N ALA A 125 9.92 24.10 3.21
CA ALA A 125 10.38 24.41 4.56
C ALA A 125 11.74 23.74 4.86
N ASP A 126 12.50 24.34 5.79
CA ASP A 126 13.80 23.84 6.21
C ASP A 126 13.69 22.37 6.68
N PRO A 127 14.51 21.44 6.15
CA PRO A 127 14.54 20.03 6.58
C PRO A 127 14.76 19.85 8.10
N LEU A 128 15.43 20.80 8.78
CA LEU A 128 15.62 20.77 10.23
C LEU A 128 14.30 20.97 10.99
N GLU A 129 13.29 21.59 10.37
CA GLU A 129 11.94 21.75 10.93
C GLU A 129 10.94 20.77 10.33
N ARG A 130 11.04 20.49 9.02
CA ARG A 130 10.15 19.61 8.24
C ARG A 130 10.42 18.12 8.51
N ASN A 131 10.27 17.71 9.76
CA ASN A 131 10.46 16.34 10.21
C ASN A 131 9.57 16.04 11.42
N VAL A 132 9.52 14.77 11.86
CA VAL A 132 8.67 14.34 12.98
C VAL A 132 9.00 15.02 14.32
N ILE A 133 10.24 15.46 14.52
CA ILE A 133 10.64 16.18 15.73
C ILE A 133 10.08 17.61 15.68
N GLY A 134 10.13 18.25 14.51
CA GLY A 134 9.50 19.55 14.29
C GLY A 134 7.99 19.49 14.53
N VAL A 135 7.31 18.45 14.03
CA VAL A 135 5.88 18.22 14.30
C VAL A 135 5.64 18.07 15.80
N ALA A 136 6.42 17.23 16.50
CA ALA A 136 6.26 17.03 17.94
C ALA A 136 6.49 18.32 18.75
N ARG A 137 7.35 19.23 18.30
CA ARG A 137 7.59 20.52 18.96
C ARG A 137 6.50 21.53 18.72
N LYS A 138 6.01 21.64 17.47
CA LYS A 138 5.04 22.68 17.05
C LYS A 138 3.59 22.23 17.20
N PHE A 139 3.31 20.95 17.07
CA PHE A 139 1.99 20.33 17.12
C PHE A 139 1.98 19.09 18.05
N PRO A 140 2.28 19.26 19.37
CA PRO A 140 2.48 18.13 20.28
C PRO A 140 1.23 17.24 20.39
N ASP A 141 0.03 17.80 20.40
CA ASP A 141 -1.21 17.02 20.48
C ASP A 141 -1.41 16.14 19.25
N LEU A 142 -1.10 16.64 18.06
CA LEU A 142 -1.17 15.86 16.82
C LEU A 142 -0.15 14.71 16.82
N ALA A 143 1.05 14.96 17.32
CA ALA A 143 2.07 13.92 17.45
C ALA A 143 1.63 12.81 18.42
N VAL A 144 1.02 13.17 19.57
CA VAL A 144 0.45 12.21 20.53
C VAL A 144 -0.67 11.39 19.90
N GLN A 145 -1.60 12.04 19.16
CA GLN A 145 -2.67 11.34 18.44
C GLN A 145 -2.12 10.27 17.51
N GLY A 146 -1.13 10.62 16.68
CA GLY A 146 -0.51 9.67 15.75
C GLY A 146 0.12 8.46 16.45
N VAL A 147 0.84 8.68 17.54
CA VAL A 147 1.46 7.60 18.34
C VAL A 147 0.39 6.69 18.96
N MET A 148 -0.66 7.27 19.54
CA MET A 148 -1.72 6.51 20.22
C MET A 148 -2.60 5.74 19.23
N MET A 149 -2.95 6.32 18.10
CA MET A 149 -3.70 5.63 17.04
C MET A 149 -2.91 4.44 16.49
N ARG A 150 -1.62 4.64 16.19
CA ARG A 150 -0.75 3.54 15.78
C ARG A 150 -0.66 2.44 16.85
N LYS A 151 -0.51 2.82 18.12
CA LYS A 151 -0.49 1.88 19.25
C LYS A 151 -1.78 1.07 19.32
N TYR A 152 -2.95 1.71 19.17
CA TYR A 152 -4.25 1.06 19.22
C TYR A 152 -4.36 -0.07 18.18
N GLY A 153 -4.09 0.20 16.91
CA GLY A 153 -4.10 -0.83 15.87
C GLY A 153 -3.07 -1.95 16.11
N GLN A 154 -1.88 -1.62 16.65
CA GLN A 154 -0.87 -2.62 17.00
C GLN A 154 -1.27 -3.50 18.19
N GLU A 155 -2.03 -2.99 19.17
CA GLU A 155 -2.57 -3.81 20.27
C GLU A 155 -3.66 -4.77 19.76
N ILE A 156 -4.52 -4.34 18.82
CA ILE A 156 -5.47 -5.24 18.14
C ILE A 156 -4.73 -6.38 17.42
N ILE A 157 -3.68 -6.06 16.65
CA ILE A 157 -2.85 -7.06 15.99
C ILE A 157 -2.24 -8.02 17.01
N LYS A 158 -1.70 -7.51 18.12
CA LYS A 158 -1.15 -8.34 19.20
C LYS A 158 -2.20 -9.27 19.79
N ALA A 159 -3.39 -8.79 20.06
CA ALA A 159 -4.47 -9.58 20.64
C ALA A 159 -4.93 -10.70 19.71
N THR A 160 -4.98 -10.47 18.39
CA THR A 160 -5.42 -11.44 17.37
C THR A 160 -4.30 -12.33 16.84
N ALA A 161 -3.05 -11.86 16.80
CA ALA A 161 -1.92 -12.58 16.22
C ALA A 161 -0.81 -12.96 17.23
N GLY A 162 -0.94 -12.59 18.52
CA GLY A 162 0.02 -12.89 19.58
C GLY A 162 1.21 -11.94 19.66
N LYS A 163 1.53 -11.20 18.61
CA LYS A 163 2.61 -10.20 18.54
C LYS A 163 2.19 -9.00 17.71
N LYS A 164 2.74 -7.83 18.00
CA LYS A 164 2.50 -6.60 17.21
C LYS A 164 3.08 -6.67 15.79
N ILE A 165 4.19 -7.39 15.64
CA ILE A 165 4.92 -7.57 14.38
C ILE A 165 5.24 -9.04 14.23
N HIS A 166 4.98 -9.60 13.02
CA HIS A 166 5.24 -10.99 12.69
C HIS A 166 4.55 -12.00 13.63
N GLY A 167 3.28 -11.77 13.92
CA GLY A 167 2.43 -12.69 14.67
C GLY A 167 1.98 -13.90 13.84
N THR A 168 1.34 -14.86 14.46
CA THR A 168 0.96 -16.14 13.84
C THR A 168 -0.51 -16.48 14.05
N GLY A 169 -1.40 -15.47 14.00
CA GLY A 169 -2.83 -15.65 14.32
C GLY A 169 -3.59 -16.47 13.28
N ALA A 170 -3.42 -16.14 12.00
CA ALA A 170 -4.07 -16.88 10.92
C ALA A 170 -3.28 -18.14 10.56
N ILE A 171 -3.98 -19.24 10.40
CA ILE A 171 -3.46 -20.54 9.97
C ILE A 171 -4.30 -21.06 8.81
N PRO A 172 -3.81 -22.00 7.99
CA PRO A 172 -4.63 -22.59 6.93
C PRO A 172 -5.94 -23.16 7.48
N GLY A 173 -7.06 -22.67 6.96
CA GLY A 173 -8.41 -23.04 7.38
C GLY A 173 -8.94 -22.31 8.62
N GLY A 174 -8.24 -21.29 9.17
CA GLY A 174 -8.79 -20.59 10.33
C GLY A 174 -7.85 -19.69 11.12
N MET A 175 -8.06 -19.69 12.42
CA MET A 175 -7.31 -18.92 13.42
C MET A 175 -6.84 -19.83 14.55
N ASN A 176 -5.70 -19.52 15.17
CA ASN A 176 -5.13 -20.31 16.26
C ASN A 176 -5.47 -19.76 17.66
N LYS A 177 -6.12 -18.61 17.75
CA LYS A 177 -6.51 -17.95 19.02
C LYS A 177 -7.76 -17.11 18.79
N ASN A 178 -8.72 -17.19 19.74
CA ASN A 178 -9.83 -16.24 19.82
C ASN A 178 -9.45 -15.00 20.64
N LEU A 179 -10.31 -13.98 20.58
CA LEU A 179 -10.21 -12.77 21.39
C LEU A 179 -10.91 -12.99 22.71
N SER A 180 -10.29 -12.66 23.83
CA SER A 180 -10.95 -12.70 25.14
C SER A 180 -11.91 -11.50 25.32
N ILE A 181 -12.92 -11.68 26.18
CA ILE A 181 -13.85 -10.59 26.53
C ILE A 181 -13.11 -9.38 27.11
N ALA A 182 -12.10 -9.61 27.95
CA ALA A 182 -11.31 -8.55 28.55
C ALA A 182 -10.49 -7.75 27.50
N GLU A 183 -9.94 -8.43 26.49
CA GLU A 183 -9.26 -7.77 25.37
C GLU A 183 -10.27 -6.93 24.56
N ARG A 184 -11.43 -7.50 24.21
CA ARG A 184 -12.50 -6.78 23.50
C ARG A 184 -12.94 -5.53 24.24
N ASP A 185 -13.26 -5.64 25.51
CA ASP A 185 -13.77 -4.52 26.34
C ASP A 185 -12.70 -3.44 26.52
N GLY A 186 -11.42 -3.84 26.56
CA GLY A 186 -10.30 -2.90 26.58
C GLY A 186 -10.23 -2.05 25.30
N PHE A 187 -10.48 -2.64 24.13
CA PHE A 187 -10.51 -1.89 22.87
C PHE A 187 -11.76 -1.00 22.77
N LEU A 188 -12.92 -1.47 23.19
CA LEU A 188 -14.16 -0.66 23.19
C LEU A 188 -14.04 0.60 24.04
N LYS A 189 -13.31 0.53 25.16
CA LYS A 189 -13.11 1.68 26.05
C LYS A 189 -12.39 2.86 25.36
N ASP A 190 -11.44 2.58 24.47
CA ASP A 190 -10.62 3.62 23.83
C ASP A 190 -11.19 4.02 22.45
N LEU A 191 -12.17 3.28 21.93
CA LEU A 191 -12.63 3.38 20.55
C LEU A 191 -13.22 4.74 20.19
N ASP A 192 -14.06 5.33 21.05
CA ASP A 192 -14.67 6.63 20.77
C ASP A 192 -13.62 7.73 20.57
N GLN A 193 -12.56 7.69 21.37
CA GLN A 193 -11.43 8.60 21.22
C GLN A 193 -10.68 8.35 19.91
N MET A 194 -10.50 7.08 19.50
CA MET A 194 -9.86 6.74 18.22
C MET A 194 -10.69 7.25 17.05
N LEU A 195 -12.00 7.08 17.06
CA LEU A 195 -12.91 7.59 16.04
C LEU A 195 -12.91 9.13 15.98
N ALA A 196 -12.87 9.80 17.12
CA ALA A 196 -12.75 11.26 17.17
C ALA A 196 -11.45 11.74 16.48
N TRP A 197 -10.34 11.05 16.70
CA TRP A 197 -9.07 11.35 16.03
C TRP A 197 -9.06 11.00 14.55
N CYS A 198 -9.79 9.94 14.12
CA CYS A 198 -9.99 9.67 12.69
C CYS A 198 -10.70 10.82 11.99
N ARG A 199 -11.77 11.37 12.59
CA ARG A 199 -12.50 12.52 12.05
C ARG A 199 -11.61 13.77 11.96
N SER A 200 -10.79 14.02 12.98
CA SER A 200 -9.84 15.14 12.98
C SER A 200 -8.79 14.97 11.86
N ALA A 201 -8.20 13.80 11.70
CA ALA A 201 -7.23 13.53 10.64
C ALA A 201 -7.86 13.65 9.24
N LEU A 202 -9.08 13.16 9.07
CA LEU A 202 -9.84 13.29 7.83
C LEU A 202 -10.09 14.77 7.49
N GLN A 203 -10.50 15.57 8.48
CA GLN A 203 -10.74 17.00 8.29
C GLN A 203 -9.47 17.75 7.86
N ILE A 204 -8.32 17.46 8.52
CA ILE A 204 -7.02 18.05 8.14
C ILE A 204 -6.66 17.72 6.68
N ALA A 205 -6.80 16.45 6.28
CA ALA A 205 -6.47 16.03 4.92
C ALA A 205 -7.41 16.65 3.87
N LYS A 206 -8.69 16.76 4.20
CA LYS A 206 -9.70 17.42 3.36
C LYS A 206 -9.39 18.91 3.19
N ASP A 207 -9.24 19.64 4.30
CA ASP A 207 -9.01 21.08 4.29
C ASP A 207 -7.74 21.42 3.50
N TYR A 208 -6.65 20.72 3.78
CA TYR A 208 -5.41 20.87 3.02
C TYR A 208 -5.62 20.66 1.51
N THR A 209 -6.35 19.61 1.13
CA THR A 209 -6.60 19.31 -0.28
C THR A 209 -7.43 20.42 -0.96
N LEU A 210 -8.47 20.92 -0.28
CA LEU A 210 -9.34 21.96 -0.81
C LEU A 210 -8.66 23.33 -0.88
N GLU A 211 -7.87 23.69 0.13
CA GLU A 211 -7.11 24.94 0.16
C GLU A 211 -6.04 25.02 -0.93
N HIS A 212 -5.51 23.88 -1.37
CA HIS A 212 -4.41 23.80 -2.34
C HIS A 212 -4.83 23.12 -3.66
N LEU A 213 -6.12 23.01 -3.93
CA LEU A 213 -6.67 22.20 -5.03
C LEU A 213 -6.05 22.55 -6.39
N ASP A 214 -5.91 23.82 -6.73
CA ASP A 214 -5.36 24.29 -8.01
C ASP A 214 -3.88 23.88 -8.17
N GLU A 215 -3.08 23.95 -7.11
CA GLU A 215 -1.69 23.52 -7.13
C GLU A 215 -1.60 21.99 -7.28
N LEU A 216 -2.40 21.27 -6.48
CA LEU A 216 -2.38 19.81 -6.40
C LEU A 216 -2.92 19.15 -7.68
N ALA A 217 -3.86 19.76 -8.38
CA ALA A 217 -4.35 19.30 -9.67
C ALA A 217 -3.22 19.18 -10.71
N GLY A 218 -2.21 20.05 -10.63
CA GLY A 218 -1.03 20.00 -11.48
C GLY A 218 0.21 19.36 -10.85
N PHE A 219 0.11 18.75 -9.67
CA PHE A 219 1.23 18.19 -8.93
C PHE A 219 1.36 16.68 -9.18
N GLY A 220 2.05 16.29 -10.26
CA GLY A 220 2.23 14.89 -10.64
C GLY A 220 0.92 14.14 -10.84
N SER A 221 -0.14 14.85 -11.20
CA SER A 221 -1.48 14.29 -11.42
C SER A 221 -1.67 13.97 -12.89
N PHE A 222 -2.40 12.89 -13.17
CA PHE A 222 -2.67 12.39 -14.52
C PHE A 222 -3.85 11.43 -14.48
N ASP A 223 -4.54 11.29 -15.59
CA ASP A 223 -5.61 10.29 -15.78
C ASP A 223 -5.04 8.88 -15.64
N SER A 224 -5.73 8.02 -14.89
CA SER A 224 -5.27 6.65 -14.66
C SER A 224 -6.40 5.64 -14.56
N ASN A 225 -6.09 4.39 -14.88
CA ASN A 225 -6.93 3.26 -14.50
C ASN A 225 -6.79 3.01 -12.99
N HIS A 226 -7.83 2.42 -12.40
CA HIS A 226 -7.88 2.04 -10.98
C HIS A 226 -8.30 0.58 -10.86
N VAL A 227 -7.62 -0.18 -10.01
CA VAL A 227 -7.96 -1.58 -9.71
C VAL A 227 -8.16 -1.75 -8.21
N SER A 228 -9.23 -2.43 -7.81
CA SER A 228 -9.49 -2.82 -6.42
C SER A 228 -10.39 -4.04 -6.31
N LEU A 229 -10.52 -4.55 -5.08
CA LEU A 229 -11.60 -5.46 -4.71
C LEU A 229 -12.90 -4.67 -4.49
N VAL A 230 -14.01 -5.26 -4.95
CA VAL A 230 -15.36 -4.77 -4.72
C VAL A 230 -16.27 -5.97 -4.44
N ARG A 231 -17.11 -5.89 -3.41
CA ARG A 231 -18.12 -6.93 -3.14
C ARG A 231 -19.13 -7.04 -4.28
N ASP A 232 -19.89 -8.13 -4.31
CA ASP A 232 -20.93 -8.38 -5.33
C ASP A 232 -22.01 -7.29 -5.34
N ASP A 233 -22.26 -6.67 -4.17
CA ASP A 233 -23.22 -5.55 -4.03
C ASP A 233 -22.64 -4.18 -4.40
N GLY A 234 -21.36 -4.12 -4.76
CA GLY A 234 -20.65 -2.88 -5.12
C GLY A 234 -19.94 -2.19 -3.95
N ALA A 235 -20.04 -2.69 -2.73
CA ALA A 235 -19.40 -2.08 -1.59
C ALA A 235 -17.88 -2.25 -1.62
N MET A 236 -17.16 -1.27 -1.07
CA MET A 236 -15.75 -1.41 -0.74
C MET A 236 -15.56 -2.49 0.33
N ASP A 237 -14.67 -3.44 0.10
CA ASP A 237 -14.25 -4.40 1.11
C ASP A 237 -12.73 -4.61 1.05
N LEU A 238 -12.10 -4.75 2.21
CA LEU A 238 -10.65 -4.91 2.27
C LEU A 238 -10.22 -6.38 2.32
N TYR A 239 -11.16 -7.31 2.44
CA TYR A 239 -10.83 -8.73 2.65
C TYR A 239 -11.51 -9.67 1.63
N HIS A 240 -12.77 -9.48 1.31
CA HIS A 240 -13.52 -10.24 0.31
C HIS A 240 -14.01 -9.35 -0.84
N GLY A 241 -14.29 -9.99 -1.95
CA GLY A 241 -14.80 -9.37 -3.17
C GLY A 241 -14.16 -9.94 -4.41
N ASN A 242 -14.53 -9.38 -5.53
CA ASN A 242 -14.00 -9.68 -6.86
C ASN A 242 -13.23 -8.47 -7.40
N LEU A 243 -12.42 -8.68 -8.42
CA LEU A 243 -11.65 -7.59 -9.02
C LEU A 243 -12.55 -6.70 -9.88
N ARG A 244 -12.36 -5.40 -9.71
CA ARG A 244 -12.90 -4.36 -10.59
C ARG A 244 -11.77 -3.48 -11.08
N ALA A 245 -11.80 -3.15 -12.40
CA ALA A 245 -10.99 -2.08 -12.96
C ALA A 245 -11.88 -1.03 -13.61
N ILE A 246 -11.57 0.24 -13.38
CA ILE A 246 -12.21 1.38 -14.02
C ILE A 246 -11.16 2.26 -14.71
N ASP A 247 -11.57 2.98 -15.75
CA ASP A 247 -10.74 4.02 -16.37
C ASP A 247 -10.81 5.35 -15.61
N ALA A 248 -10.10 6.36 -16.09
CA ALA A 248 -10.05 7.69 -15.50
C ALA A 248 -11.41 8.41 -15.48
N GLN A 249 -12.36 7.97 -16.29
CA GLN A 249 -13.72 8.53 -16.41
C GLN A 249 -14.75 7.74 -15.59
N GLY A 250 -14.35 6.59 -15.01
CA GLY A 250 -15.21 5.72 -14.21
C GLY A 250 -15.88 4.61 -15.02
N ASN A 251 -15.55 4.43 -16.30
CA ASN A 251 -16.07 3.32 -17.08
C ASN A 251 -15.38 2.02 -16.62
N LYS A 252 -16.18 0.94 -16.49
CA LYS A 252 -15.65 -0.37 -16.10
C LYS A 252 -14.89 -1.00 -17.27
N ILE A 253 -13.60 -1.29 -17.05
CA ILE A 253 -12.78 -2.07 -17.99
C ILE A 253 -13.10 -3.55 -17.80
N PHE A 254 -13.14 -4.00 -16.53
CA PHE A 254 -13.71 -5.27 -16.12
C PHE A 254 -14.37 -5.13 -14.75
N ASP A 255 -15.33 -6.00 -14.43
CA ASP A 255 -16.07 -5.97 -13.18
C ASP A 255 -16.39 -7.39 -12.69
N GLN A 256 -16.38 -7.57 -11.37
CA GLN A 256 -16.70 -8.83 -10.70
C GLN A 256 -15.91 -10.03 -11.24
N VAL A 257 -14.61 -9.80 -11.53
CA VAL A 257 -13.71 -10.86 -11.98
C VAL A 257 -13.23 -11.67 -10.79
N ASP A 258 -13.40 -13.00 -10.86
CA ASP A 258 -12.82 -13.90 -9.86
C ASP A 258 -11.29 -13.74 -9.83
N TYR A 259 -10.77 -13.33 -8.67
CA TYR A 259 -9.33 -13.13 -8.52
C TYR A 259 -8.51 -14.43 -8.61
N GLN A 260 -9.13 -15.61 -8.52
CA GLN A 260 -8.43 -16.87 -8.81
C GLN A 260 -7.95 -16.92 -10.27
N GLU A 261 -8.57 -16.15 -11.15
CA GLU A 261 -8.23 -16.04 -12.57
C GLU A 261 -7.49 -14.73 -12.94
N TYR A 262 -6.97 -14.00 -11.96
CA TYR A 262 -6.34 -12.68 -12.16
C TYR A 262 -5.34 -12.64 -13.32
N PHE A 263 -4.59 -13.71 -13.54
CA PHE A 263 -3.55 -13.80 -14.58
C PHE A 263 -4.08 -13.70 -16.03
N LYS A 264 -5.38 -13.78 -16.22
CA LYS A 264 -6.03 -13.50 -17.51
C LYS A 264 -6.21 -11.99 -17.76
N TYR A 265 -6.23 -11.20 -16.67
CA TYR A 265 -6.57 -9.78 -16.70
C TYR A 265 -5.39 -8.87 -16.35
N ILE A 266 -4.44 -9.37 -15.57
CA ILE A 266 -3.26 -8.62 -15.12
C ILE A 266 -2.00 -9.37 -15.54
N ALA A 267 -1.13 -8.66 -16.26
CA ALA A 267 0.19 -9.11 -16.65
C ALA A 267 1.27 -8.25 -15.99
N GLU A 268 2.51 -8.72 -15.99
CA GLU A 268 3.66 -8.03 -15.40
C GLU A 268 4.79 -7.96 -16.43
N GLU A 269 5.42 -6.79 -16.55
CA GLU A 269 6.68 -6.64 -17.28
C GLU A 269 7.85 -6.35 -16.33
N VAL A 270 9.07 -6.57 -16.81
CA VAL A 270 10.30 -6.29 -16.08
C VAL A 270 11.15 -5.30 -16.89
N LYS A 271 11.71 -4.28 -16.20
CA LYS A 271 12.59 -3.28 -16.83
C LYS A 271 13.98 -3.35 -16.20
N PRO A 272 15.06 -3.17 -16.99
CA PRO A 272 16.43 -3.41 -16.53
C PRO A 272 16.98 -2.38 -15.54
N TRP A 273 16.17 -1.41 -15.13
CA TRP A 273 16.57 -0.32 -14.24
C TRP A 273 15.85 -0.34 -12.88
N SER A 274 15.02 -1.38 -12.59
CA SER A 274 14.33 -1.51 -11.32
C SER A 274 14.12 -2.98 -10.94
N TYR A 275 14.31 -3.32 -9.67
CA TYR A 275 13.95 -4.65 -9.13
C TYR A 275 12.45 -4.81 -8.86
N MET A 276 11.66 -3.79 -9.08
CA MET A 276 10.21 -3.84 -8.99
C MET A 276 9.61 -4.07 -10.37
N LYS A 277 8.70 -5.05 -10.49
CA LYS A 277 7.95 -5.33 -11.71
C LYS A 277 6.97 -4.18 -12.04
N PHE A 278 6.39 -4.21 -13.23
CA PHE A 278 5.43 -3.22 -13.75
C PHE A 278 4.15 -3.92 -14.19
N PRO A 279 3.17 -4.09 -13.29
CA PRO A 279 1.88 -4.70 -13.63
C PRO A 279 1.03 -3.78 -14.51
N PHE A 280 0.24 -4.41 -15.38
CA PHE A 280 -0.70 -3.73 -16.27
C PHE A 280 -1.91 -4.62 -16.59
N ILE A 281 -3.02 -3.99 -17.01
CA ILE A 281 -4.23 -4.66 -17.48
C ILE A 281 -3.91 -5.26 -18.86
N SER A 282 -4.02 -6.59 -18.98
CA SER A 282 -3.55 -7.36 -20.13
C SER A 282 -4.18 -6.90 -21.46
N GLU A 283 -5.48 -6.62 -21.45
CA GLU A 283 -6.26 -6.17 -22.63
C GLU A 283 -5.74 -4.83 -23.17
N LEU A 284 -5.27 -3.93 -22.30
CA LEU A 284 -4.82 -2.59 -22.66
C LEU A 284 -3.31 -2.54 -22.97
N GLY A 285 -2.56 -3.59 -22.62
CA GLY A 285 -1.11 -3.65 -22.83
C GLY A 285 -0.31 -2.74 -21.89
N PRO A 286 1.04 -2.83 -21.91
CA PRO A 286 1.91 -2.16 -20.95
C PRO A 286 1.96 -0.63 -21.08
N GLU A 287 1.65 -0.08 -22.24
CA GLU A 287 1.74 1.36 -22.50
C GLU A 287 0.56 2.16 -21.89
N THR A 288 -0.65 1.56 -21.87
CA THR A 288 -1.86 2.23 -21.41
C THR A 288 -2.61 1.48 -20.32
N GLY A 289 -2.27 0.20 -20.08
CA GLY A 289 -2.94 -0.66 -19.11
C GLY A 289 -2.42 -0.56 -17.67
N TRP A 290 -1.42 0.28 -17.38
CA TRP A 290 -0.98 0.54 -16.02
C TRP A 290 -2.12 1.16 -15.18
N TYR A 291 -2.10 0.94 -13.89
CA TYR A 291 -3.20 1.30 -13.01
C TYR A 291 -2.71 1.68 -11.61
N ARG A 292 -3.54 2.44 -10.91
CA ARG A 292 -3.37 2.73 -9.49
C ARG A 292 -4.13 1.72 -8.65
N VAL A 293 -3.59 1.42 -7.47
CA VAL A 293 -4.24 0.68 -6.38
C VAL A 293 -4.17 1.49 -5.08
N GLY A 294 -4.78 1.00 -4.02
CA GLY A 294 -4.74 1.64 -2.71
C GLY A 294 -5.95 2.51 -2.42
N PRO A 295 -5.88 3.36 -1.38
CA PRO A 295 -7.05 4.12 -0.92
C PRO A 295 -7.74 4.92 -2.02
N LEU A 296 -6.97 5.60 -2.88
CA LEU A 296 -7.54 6.38 -3.99
C LEU A 296 -8.30 5.50 -4.98
N ALA A 297 -7.74 4.34 -5.35
CA ALA A 297 -8.39 3.43 -6.27
C ALA A 297 -9.66 2.83 -5.67
N ARG A 298 -9.63 2.41 -4.40
CA ARG A 298 -10.79 1.83 -3.70
C ARG A 298 -11.95 2.82 -3.59
N VAL A 299 -11.67 4.04 -3.17
CA VAL A 299 -12.69 5.10 -3.03
C VAL A 299 -13.29 5.48 -4.37
N ASN A 300 -12.49 5.47 -5.46
CA ASN A 300 -12.96 5.77 -6.81
C ASN A 300 -13.76 4.63 -7.44
N SER A 301 -13.42 3.37 -7.17
CA SER A 301 -13.96 2.22 -7.90
C SER A 301 -15.15 1.54 -7.22
N CYS A 302 -15.33 1.67 -5.90
CA CYS A 302 -16.50 1.12 -5.22
C CYS A 302 -17.76 1.96 -5.50
N ASP A 303 -18.92 1.32 -5.45
CA ASP A 303 -20.20 2.01 -5.61
C ASP A 303 -20.58 2.74 -4.30
N PHE A 304 -20.20 2.17 -3.14
CA PHE A 304 -20.38 2.78 -1.82
C PHE A 304 -19.43 2.18 -0.78
N ILE A 305 -19.32 2.85 0.38
CA ILE A 305 -18.68 2.33 1.60
C ILE A 305 -19.78 1.96 2.59
N ASP A 306 -19.74 0.75 3.15
CA ASP A 306 -20.78 0.20 4.02
C ASP A 306 -20.70 0.65 5.50
N THR A 307 -20.00 1.77 5.75
CA THR A 307 -19.98 2.47 7.04
C THR A 307 -20.41 3.92 6.85
N GLU A 308 -21.20 4.43 7.81
CA GLU A 308 -21.97 5.65 7.63
C GLU A 308 -21.12 6.90 7.42
N GLU A 309 -20.15 7.13 8.31
CA GLU A 309 -19.34 8.34 8.29
C GLU A 309 -18.32 8.32 7.14
N ALA A 310 -17.74 7.16 6.87
CA ALA A 310 -16.81 7.03 5.75
C ALA A 310 -17.51 7.17 4.38
N GLU A 311 -18.75 6.67 4.23
CA GLU A 311 -19.52 6.88 3.00
C GLU A 311 -19.93 8.35 2.81
N ALA A 312 -20.30 9.04 3.87
CA ALA A 312 -20.54 10.49 3.80
C ALA A 312 -19.29 11.24 3.33
N ALA A 313 -18.13 10.89 3.88
CA ALA A 313 -16.84 11.48 3.48
C ALA A 313 -16.44 11.12 2.06
N ARG A 314 -16.77 9.89 1.56
CA ARG A 314 -16.54 9.48 0.17
C ARG A 314 -17.38 10.31 -0.80
N LYS A 315 -18.65 10.53 -0.51
CA LYS A 315 -19.52 11.39 -1.34
C LYS A 315 -18.99 12.80 -1.44
N ASP A 316 -18.52 13.34 -0.34
CA ASP A 316 -17.89 14.66 -0.27
C ASP A 316 -16.59 14.69 -1.11
N PHE A 317 -15.73 13.67 -0.99
CA PHE A 317 -14.53 13.52 -1.79
C PHE A 317 -14.81 13.50 -3.30
N LEU A 318 -15.79 12.72 -3.76
CA LEU A 318 -16.15 12.63 -5.17
C LEU A 318 -16.86 13.87 -5.69
N SER A 319 -17.49 14.67 -4.82
CA SER A 319 -18.16 15.93 -5.22
C SER A 319 -17.18 16.93 -5.84
N VAL A 320 -15.91 16.91 -5.46
CA VAL A 320 -14.84 17.77 -5.99
C VAL A 320 -14.64 17.57 -7.51
N THR A 321 -14.91 16.36 -8.00
CA THR A 321 -14.77 15.98 -9.42
C THR A 321 -16.13 15.80 -10.11
N GLY A 322 -17.21 16.27 -9.51
CA GLY A 322 -18.57 16.12 -10.05
C GLY A 322 -19.04 14.68 -10.09
N GLY A 323 -18.59 13.83 -9.16
CA GLY A 323 -18.96 12.42 -9.05
C GLY A 323 -18.11 11.49 -9.93
N LYS A 324 -17.11 12.00 -10.65
CA LYS A 324 -16.15 11.18 -11.42
C LYS A 324 -14.96 10.78 -10.53
N PRO A 325 -14.18 9.75 -10.97
CA PRO A 325 -12.96 9.40 -10.26
C PRO A 325 -12.02 10.59 -10.08
N ASN A 326 -11.48 10.73 -8.89
CA ASN A 326 -10.47 11.75 -8.60
C ASN A 326 -9.08 11.21 -8.98
N ASN A 327 -8.43 11.84 -9.96
CA ASN A 327 -7.12 11.44 -10.46
C ASN A 327 -5.95 12.27 -9.89
N ILE A 328 -6.23 13.20 -8.96
CA ILE A 328 -5.21 14.03 -8.31
C ILE A 328 -4.33 13.13 -7.43
N THR A 329 -3.01 13.13 -7.67
CA THR A 329 -2.08 12.27 -6.93
C THR A 329 -2.10 12.54 -5.43
N MET A 330 -2.13 13.80 -5.02
CA MET A 330 -2.16 14.16 -3.59
C MET A 330 -3.51 13.83 -2.90
N ALA A 331 -4.57 13.59 -3.66
CA ALA A 331 -5.86 13.13 -3.13
C ALA A 331 -5.80 11.73 -2.48
N TYR A 332 -4.71 10.98 -2.70
CA TYR A 332 -4.40 9.77 -1.93
C TYR A 332 -4.44 10.00 -0.41
N HIS A 333 -4.04 11.17 0.07
CA HIS A 333 -4.04 11.47 1.50
C HIS A 333 -5.44 11.56 2.06
N TRP A 334 -6.33 12.28 1.38
CA TRP A 334 -7.73 12.38 1.78
C TRP A 334 -8.45 11.03 1.69
N ALA A 335 -8.30 10.31 0.56
CA ALA A 335 -8.85 8.96 0.40
C ALA A 335 -8.36 7.99 1.51
N ARG A 336 -7.08 8.09 1.90
CA ARG A 336 -6.51 7.28 3.00
C ARG A 336 -7.14 7.60 4.35
N MET A 337 -7.50 8.86 4.61
CA MET A 337 -8.18 9.23 5.86
C MET A 337 -9.65 8.81 5.87
N ILE A 338 -10.32 8.77 4.72
CA ILE A 338 -11.64 8.13 4.59
C ILE A 338 -11.55 6.65 4.98
N GLU A 339 -10.54 5.95 4.48
CA GLU A 339 -10.34 4.53 4.79
C GLU A 339 -9.87 4.30 6.24
N LEU A 340 -9.13 5.22 6.83
CA LEU A 340 -8.79 5.17 8.26
C LEU A 340 -10.06 5.24 9.12
N LEU A 341 -10.99 6.13 8.78
CA LEU A 341 -12.27 6.25 9.45
C LEU A 341 -13.11 4.98 9.26
N HIS A 342 -13.21 4.48 8.01
CA HIS A 342 -13.87 3.21 7.72
C HIS A 342 -13.31 2.06 8.55
N ALA A 343 -11.98 1.94 8.64
CA ALA A 343 -11.35 0.91 9.46
C ALA A 343 -11.73 1.03 10.94
N GLY A 344 -11.82 2.26 11.48
CA GLY A 344 -12.28 2.53 12.84
C GLY A 344 -13.74 2.11 13.06
N GLU A 345 -14.64 2.44 12.12
CA GLU A 345 -16.05 2.03 12.17
C GLU A 345 -16.19 0.51 12.08
N LYS A 346 -15.44 -0.16 11.19
CA LYS A 346 -15.43 -1.63 11.09
C LYS A 346 -14.88 -2.32 12.35
N ILE A 347 -13.87 -1.74 12.99
CA ILE A 347 -13.38 -2.23 14.28
C ILE A 347 -14.51 -2.14 15.33
N ARG A 348 -15.26 -1.03 15.37
CA ARG A 348 -16.43 -0.88 16.23
C ARG A 348 -17.46 -1.99 16.01
N ASP A 349 -17.83 -2.21 14.77
CA ASP A 349 -18.85 -3.18 14.38
C ASP A 349 -18.41 -4.60 14.75
N LEU A 350 -17.17 -4.97 14.47
CA LEU A 350 -16.60 -6.28 14.80
C LEU A 350 -16.49 -6.50 16.31
N LEU A 351 -16.07 -5.51 17.10
CA LEU A 351 -15.96 -5.63 18.56
C LEU A 351 -17.33 -5.78 19.24
N ASN A 352 -18.41 -5.30 18.61
CA ASN A 352 -19.80 -5.46 19.09
C ASN A 352 -20.49 -6.72 18.56
N ASP A 353 -19.84 -7.46 17.66
CA ASP A 353 -20.41 -8.69 17.10
C ASP A 353 -20.18 -9.88 18.02
N SER A 354 -21.27 -10.60 18.35
CA SER A 354 -21.23 -11.74 19.27
C SER A 354 -20.39 -12.91 18.77
N ASP A 355 -20.30 -13.12 17.44
CA ASP A 355 -19.56 -14.23 16.87
C ASP A 355 -18.05 -14.08 17.08
N LEU A 356 -17.56 -12.86 17.30
CA LEU A 356 -16.13 -12.59 17.54
C LEU A 356 -15.59 -13.39 18.74
N GLN A 357 -16.45 -13.77 19.71
CA GLN A 357 -16.11 -14.53 20.90
C GLN A 357 -16.23 -16.05 20.71
N GLY A 358 -16.59 -16.50 19.51
CA GLY A 358 -16.74 -17.93 19.21
C GLY A 358 -15.43 -18.69 19.36
N THR A 359 -15.54 -20.00 19.61
CA THR A 359 -14.38 -20.89 19.84
C THR A 359 -14.15 -21.91 18.73
N ASP A 360 -15.07 -22.00 17.77
CA ASP A 360 -14.88 -22.81 16.56
C ASP A 360 -14.07 -22.01 15.54
N LEU A 361 -12.77 -22.26 15.49
CA LEU A 361 -11.83 -21.41 14.78
C LEU A 361 -11.22 -22.05 13.55
N VAL A 362 -11.46 -23.35 13.27
CA VAL A 362 -10.75 -24.07 12.20
C VAL A 362 -11.70 -24.93 11.40
N VAL A 363 -11.62 -24.82 10.08
CA VAL A 363 -12.31 -25.67 9.10
C VAL A 363 -11.29 -26.52 8.33
N LYS A 364 -11.70 -27.68 7.89
CA LYS A 364 -10.93 -28.58 7.02
C LYS A 364 -11.75 -28.90 5.77
N GLY A 365 -11.09 -28.95 4.62
CA GLY A 365 -11.67 -29.29 3.33
C GLY A 365 -10.84 -30.29 2.55
N GLU A 366 -11.15 -30.45 1.27
CA GLU A 366 -10.39 -31.32 0.37
C GLU A 366 -9.22 -30.55 -0.24
N ARG A 367 -8.02 -31.12 -0.13
CA ARG A 367 -6.77 -30.51 -0.58
C ARG A 367 -6.80 -30.17 -2.07
N ARG A 368 -6.27 -29.00 -2.42
CA ARG A 368 -6.05 -28.51 -3.79
C ARG A 368 -4.56 -28.24 -4.01
N GLU A 369 -4.12 -28.16 -5.27
CA GLU A 369 -2.71 -27.95 -5.63
C GLU A 369 -2.37 -26.50 -5.98
N GLU A 370 -3.36 -25.65 -6.15
CA GLU A 370 -3.18 -24.24 -6.56
C GLU A 370 -4.26 -23.37 -5.90
N SER A 371 -3.86 -22.20 -5.46
CA SER A 371 -4.79 -21.18 -4.98
C SER A 371 -4.17 -19.79 -4.96
N VAL A 372 -5.03 -18.78 -5.07
CA VAL A 372 -4.71 -17.36 -4.95
C VAL A 372 -5.38 -16.79 -3.70
N GLY A 373 -4.63 -16.10 -2.87
CA GLY A 373 -5.17 -15.24 -1.82
C GLY A 373 -5.05 -13.77 -2.24
N LEU A 374 -6.15 -13.05 -2.18
CA LEU A 374 -6.21 -11.63 -2.50
C LEU A 374 -6.86 -10.88 -1.38
N ILE A 375 -6.23 -9.78 -0.96
CA ILE A 375 -6.77 -8.80 -0.02
C ILE A 375 -6.41 -7.37 -0.46
N GLU A 376 -7.12 -6.41 0.09
CA GLU A 376 -6.77 -5.00 -0.01
C GLU A 376 -5.87 -4.60 1.18
N ALA A 377 -4.55 -4.64 0.97
CA ALA A 377 -3.60 -4.14 1.96
C ALA A 377 -3.69 -2.60 2.10
N PRO A 378 -3.14 -1.98 3.15
CA PRO A 378 -3.19 -0.51 3.31
C PRO A 378 -2.76 0.27 2.07
N ARG A 379 -1.82 -0.29 1.29
CA ARG A 379 -1.25 0.33 0.08
C ARG A 379 -1.91 -0.09 -1.22
N GLY A 380 -2.85 -1.04 -1.16
CA GLY A 380 -3.62 -1.50 -2.32
C GLY A 380 -3.77 -3.01 -2.43
N THR A 381 -4.23 -3.46 -3.57
CA THR A 381 -4.48 -4.85 -3.93
C THR A 381 -3.21 -5.68 -3.81
N LEU A 382 -3.28 -6.80 -3.07
CA LEU A 382 -2.14 -7.67 -2.76
C LEU A 382 -2.47 -9.12 -3.15
N PHE A 383 -1.79 -9.63 -4.17
CA PHE A 383 -1.93 -11.00 -4.66
C PHE A 383 -0.84 -11.90 -4.08
N HIS A 384 -1.26 -13.05 -3.59
CA HIS A 384 -0.42 -14.17 -3.20
C HIS A 384 -0.89 -15.43 -3.91
N HIS A 385 -0.16 -15.89 -4.93
CA HIS A 385 -0.50 -17.06 -5.74
C HIS A 385 0.51 -18.17 -5.53
N TYR A 386 0.04 -19.37 -5.20
CA TYR A 386 0.90 -20.53 -4.92
C TYR A 386 0.43 -21.80 -5.60
N LYS A 387 1.40 -22.62 -6.01
CA LYS A 387 1.19 -24.03 -6.37
C LYS A 387 2.00 -24.91 -5.42
N VAL A 388 1.44 -26.06 -5.07
CA VAL A 388 2.06 -27.05 -4.17
C VAL A 388 2.07 -28.42 -4.83
N ASP A 389 3.11 -29.20 -4.55
CA ASP A 389 3.22 -30.56 -5.03
C ASP A 389 2.50 -31.56 -4.10
N LYS A 390 2.57 -32.88 -4.46
CA LYS A 390 2.00 -33.95 -3.67
C LYS A 390 2.62 -34.16 -2.28
N ASN A 391 3.79 -33.56 -2.03
CA ASN A 391 4.48 -33.57 -0.75
C ASN A 391 4.25 -32.29 0.06
N ASP A 392 3.24 -31.49 -0.33
CA ASP A 392 2.87 -30.23 0.31
C ASP A 392 3.94 -29.13 0.24
N GLN A 393 4.88 -29.23 -0.71
CA GLN A 393 5.92 -28.24 -0.90
C GLN A 393 5.51 -27.24 -1.99
N VAL A 394 5.80 -25.96 -1.75
CA VAL A 394 5.54 -24.90 -2.71
C VAL A 394 6.45 -25.05 -3.93
N THR A 395 5.87 -25.21 -5.09
CA THR A 395 6.57 -25.32 -6.38
C THR A 395 6.59 -24.01 -7.17
N MET A 396 5.59 -23.14 -6.95
CA MET A 396 5.48 -21.82 -7.56
C MET A 396 4.94 -20.84 -6.55
N ALA A 397 5.48 -19.62 -6.57
CA ALA A 397 4.94 -18.45 -5.88
C ALA A 397 5.01 -17.25 -6.83
N ASN A 398 3.92 -16.50 -6.94
CA ASN A 398 3.88 -15.18 -7.57
C ASN A 398 3.24 -14.17 -6.62
N LEU A 399 3.93 -13.07 -6.38
CA LEU A 399 3.53 -12.03 -5.45
C LEU A 399 3.40 -10.70 -6.20
N ILE A 400 2.17 -10.25 -6.45
CA ILE A 400 1.95 -8.89 -6.95
C ILE A 400 1.60 -8.03 -5.75
N VAL A 401 2.62 -7.32 -5.26
CA VAL A 401 2.48 -6.47 -4.08
C VAL A 401 1.84 -5.13 -4.47
N SER A 402 1.09 -4.53 -3.57
CA SER A 402 0.37 -3.27 -3.82
C SER A 402 1.28 -2.16 -4.37
N THR A 403 2.47 -2.00 -3.79
CA THR A 403 3.46 -1.02 -4.26
C THR A 403 3.97 -1.35 -5.66
N THR A 404 4.08 -2.63 -6.01
CA THR A 404 4.44 -3.07 -7.37
C THR A 404 3.43 -2.57 -8.40
N SER A 405 2.13 -2.69 -8.10
CA SER A 405 1.06 -2.20 -8.98
C SER A 405 1.13 -0.68 -9.21
N ASN A 406 1.59 0.08 -8.22
CA ASN A 406 1.78 1.53 -8.33
C ASN A 406 3.11 1.96 -8.98
N ASN A 407 3.94 1.03 -9.48
CA ASN A 407 5.28 1.38 -9.98
C ASN A 407 5.24 2.36 -11.16
N THR A 408 4.47 2.06 -12.21
CA THR A 408 4.30 2.99 -13.35
C THR A 408 3.67 4.32 -12.89
N PRO A 409 2.54 4.35 -12.15
CA PRO A 409 1.98 5.59 -11.63
C PRO A 409 2.96 6.43 -10.80
N MET A 410 3.76 5.83 -9.94
CA MET A 410 4.77 6.56 -9.16
C MET A 410 5.84 7.20 -10.07
N ASN A 411 6.31 6.46 -11.09
CA ASN A 411 7.27 6.98 -12.05
C ASN A 411 6.70 8.16 -12.85
N LEU A 412 5.43 8.07 -13.29
CA LEU A 412 4.75 9.17 -13.98
C LEU A 412 4.57 10.40 -13.08
N ALA A 413 4.22 10.20 -11.80
CA ALA A 413 4.11 11.30 -10.84
C ALA A 413 5.48 11.97 -10.61
N VAL A 414 6.54 11.20 -10.43
CA VAL A 414 7.92 11.68 -10.30
C VAL A 414 8.34 12.48 -11.53
N GLU A 415 8.09 11.96 -12.72
CA GLU A 415 8.42 12.64 -13.97
C GLU A 415 7.63 13.94 -14.15
N GLY A 416 6.32 13.92 -13.88
CA GLY A 416 5.46 15.10 -13.94
C GLY A 416 5.91 16.23 -13.02
N VAL A 417 6.25 15.89 -11.76
CA VAL A 417 6.78 16.86 -10.79
C VAL A 417 8.15 17.35 -11.20
N ALA A 418 9.05 16.46 -11.62
CA ALA A 418 10.38 16.85 -12.05
C ALA A 418 10.33 17.82 -13.25
N ARG A 419 9.54 17.50 -14.28
CA ARG A 419 9.35 18.37 -15.45
C ARG A 419 8.79 19.74 -15.10
N LYS A 420 7.82 19.80 -14.18
CA LYS A 420 7.16 21.05 -13.79
C LYS A 420 8.05 21.96 -12.96
N TYR A 421 8.84 21.40 -12.05
CA TYR A 421 9.52 22.21 -11.02
C TYR A 421 11.05 22.25 -11.17
N LEU A 422 11.67 21.29 -11.86
CA LEU A 422 13.14 21.22 -11.95
C LEU A 422 13.70 21.70 -13.30
N SER A 423 12.87 21.81 -14.35
CA SER A 423 13.32 22.24 -15.67
C SER A 423 13.76 23.72 -15.64
N GLY A 424 15.01 23.98 -16.05
CA GLY A 424 15.55 25.35 -16.18
C GLY A 424 15.74 26.10 -14.88
N THR A 425 15.66 25.47 -13.72
CA THR A 425 15.77 26.11 -12.39
C THR A 425 17.06 25.70 -11.66
N GLU A 426 17.48 26.53 -10.70
CA GLU A 426 18.50 26.15 -9.74
C GLU A 426 17.93 25.08 -8.79
N ILE A 427 18.71 24.03 -8.54
CA ILE A 427 18.29 22.90 -7.70
C ILE A 427 18.36 23.33 -6.24
N THR A 428 17.21 23.31 -5.57
CA THR A 428 17.10 23.54 -4.12
C THR A 428 16.60 22.29 -3.41
N GLU A 429 16.81 22.22 -2.10
CA GLU A 429 16.31 21.11 -1.26
C GLU A 429 14.75 21.01 -1.34
N GLY A 430 14.05 22.12 -1.34
CA GLY A 430 12.60 22.14 -1.49
C GLY A 430 12.11 21.55 -2.81
N LEU A 431 12.80 21.85 -3.92
CA LEU A 431 12.47 21.28 -5.23
C LEU A 431 12.70 19.76 -5.27
N LEU A 432 13.78 19.26 -4.67
CA LEU A 432 14.03 17.82 -4.55
C LEU A 432 12.97 17.16 -3.67
N ASN A 433 12.59 17.80 -2.55
CA ASN A 433 11.52 17.29 -1.69
C ASN A 433 10.18 17.18 -2.43
N ARG A 434 9.85 18.07 -3.36
CA ARG A 434 8.61 17.95 -4.16
C ARG A 434 8.53 16.63 -4.91
N VAL A 435 9.65 16.13 -5.43
CA VAL A 435 9.71 14.79 -6.06
C VAL A 435 9.43 13.68 -5.05
N GLU A 436 10.00 13.78 -3.85
CA GLU A 436 9.75 12.82 -2.77
C GLU A 436 8.30 12.89 -2.26
N VAL A 437 7.68 14.07 -2.20
CA VAL A 437 6.25 14.26 -1.83
C VAL A 437 5.34 13.49 -2.79
N ALA A 438 5.62 13.53 -4.09
CA ALA A 438 4.85 12.76 -5.07
C ALA A 438 4.93 11.26 -4.81
N ILE A 439 6.10 10.74 -4.43
CA ILE A 439 6.29 9.33 -4.05
C ILE A 439 5.53 9.02 -2.75
N ARG A 440 5.62 9.89 -1.73
CA ARG A 440 4.98 9.70 -0.42
C ARG A 440 3.46 9.67 -0.51
N ALA A 441 2.84 10.28 -1.53
CA ALA A 441 1.39 10.20 -1.74
C ALA A 441 0.90 8.75 -1.87
N TYR A 442 1.68 7.90 -2.53
CA TYR A 442 1.37 6.47 -2.71
C TYR A 442 1.64 5.62 -1.46
N ASP A 443 2.35 6.15 -0.43
CA ASP A 443 2.78 5.38 0.75
C ASP A 443 3.55 4.10 0.35
N PRO A 444 4.62 4.17 -0.46
CA PRO A 444 5.23 2.97 -0.99
C PRO A 444 5.94 2.16 0.08
N CYS A 445 5.83 0.83 -0.04
CA CYS A 445 6.57 -0.15 0.73
C CYS A 445 7.57 -0.83 -0.21
N LEU A 446 8.76 -0.25 -0.35
CA LEU A 446 9.72 -0.65 -1.38
C LEU A 446 10.31 -2.03 -1.10
N SER A 447 10.58 -2.37 0.16
CA SER A 447 11.08 -3.70 0.54
C SER A 447 10.11 -4.84 0.20
N CYS A 448 8.79 -4.59 0.20
CA CYS A 448 7.79 -5.58 -0.16
C CYS A 448 7.79 -5.94 -1.65
N ALA A 449 8.22 -5.03 -2.51
CA ALA A 449 7.94 -5.03 -3.94
C ALA A 449 9.12 -5.50 -4.81
N THR A 450 10.19 -6.06 -4.23
CA THR A 450 11.48 -6.32 -4.87
C THR A 450 11.59 -7.75 -5.41
N HIS A 451 10.90 -8.07 -6.52
CA HIS A 451 10.79 -9.44 -7.03
C HIS A 451 11.24 -9.66 -8.48
N ALA A 452 11.70 -8.63 -9.20
CA ALA A 452 12.17 -8.74 -10.58
C ALA A 452 13.56 -9.40 -10.62
N MET A 453 13.59 -10.70 -10.76
CA MET A 453 14.82 -11.50 -10.67
C MET A 453 15.66 -11.40 -11.94
N GLY A 454 16.98 -11.13 -11.77
CA GLY A 454 17.98 -11.24 -12.85
C GLY A 454 17.92 -10.16 -13.93
N GLN A 455 17.16 -9.10 -13.76
CA GLN A 455 16.96 -8.08 -14.77
C GLN A 455 17.79 -6.79 -14.57
N MET A 456 18.17 -6.50 -13.32
CA MET A 456 18.99 -5.33 -13.02
C MET A 456 20.45 -5.72 -12.85
N PRO A 457 21.38 -5.11 -13.60
CA PRO A 457 22.80 -5.41 -13.48
C PRO A 457 23.35 -4.96 -12.12
N LEU A 458 24.30 -5.73 -11.57
CA LEU A 458 25.09 -5.28 -10.44
C LEU A 458 26.05 -4.17 -10.93
N ILE A 459 25.89 -2.97 -10.39
CA ILE A 459 26.78 -1.85 -10.65
C ILE A 459 27.61 -1.63 -9.38
N VAL A 460 28.93 -1.67 -9.53
CA VAL A 460 29.89 -1.35 -8.47
C VAL A 460 30.67 -0.13 -8.91
N GLU A 461 30.58 0.94 -8.14
CA GLU A 461 31.35 2.18 -8.35
C GLU A 461 32.36 2.31 -7.20
N LEU A 462 33.62 2.47 -7.55
CA LEU A 462 34.69 2.82 -6.62
C LEU A 462 34.87 4.33 -6.66
N GLU A 463 34.67 4.97 -5.53
CA GLU A 463 34.79 6.41 -5.40
C GLU A 463 35.96 6.79 -4.48
N ASP A 464 36.55 7.97 -4.72
CA ASP A 464 37.48 8.56 -3.78
C ASP A 464 36.77 9.24 -2.59
N ALA A 465 37.55 9.75 -1.64
CA ALA A 465 37.02 10.37 -0.42
C ALA A 465 36.21 11.68 -0.67
N VAL A 466 36.25 12.22 -1.88
CA VAL A 466 35.51 13.42 -2.31
C VAL A 466 34.36 13.09 -3.28
N GLY A 467 34.09 11.78 -3.55
CA GLY A 467 32.96 11.32 -4.35
C GLY A 467 33.24 11.27 -5.87
N ASN A 468 34.49 11.32 -6.33
CA ASN A 468 34.80 11.10 -7.73
C ASN A 468 34.83 9.60 -8.04
N THR A 469 34.13 9.15 -9.07
CA THR A 469 34.17 7.75 -9.51
C THR A 469 35.53 7.41 -10.10
N LEU A 470 36.28 6.52 -9.44
CA LEU A 470 37.61 6.02 -9.85
C LEU A 470 37.53 4.83 -10.81
N ASP A 471 36.57 3.92 -10.57
CA ASP A 471 36.31 2.77 -11.44
C ASP A 471 34.81 2.41 -11.34
N ARG A 472 34.27 1.84 -12.43
CA ARG A 472 32.89 1.39 -12.51
C ARG A 472 32.82 0.05 -13.19
N ARG A 473 32.27 -0.93 -12.50
CA ARG A 473 32.04 -2.28 -13.00
C ARG A 473 30.55 -2.57 -13.11
N VAL A 474 30.14 -3.11 -14.22
CA VAL A 474 28.77 -3.55 -14.47
C VAL A 474 28.80 -5.05 -14.77
N ARG A 475 28.04 -5.81 -13.99
CA ARG A 475 27.85 -7.25 -14.17
C ARG A 475 26.35 -7.51 -14.37
N GLY A 476 25.95 -7.93 -15.56
CA GLY A 476 24.58 -8.25 -15.95
C GLY A 476 24.54 -9.43 -16.90
#